data_42af4ee81dd6ba31d50246b6413fc95e
#
_entry.id   42af4ee81dd6ba31d50246b6413fc95e
#
_cell.length_a   1.000
_cell.length_b   1.000
_cell.length_c   1.000
_cell.angle_alpha   90.00
_cell.angle_beta   90.00
_cell.angle_gamma   90.00
#
_symmetry.space_group_name_H-M   'P 1'
#
loop_
_entity.id
_entity.type
_entity.pdbx_description
1 polymer ?
#
loop_
_entity_poly.entity_id
_entity_poly.type
_entity_poly.pdbx_seq_one_letter_code
_entity_poly.pdbx_strand_id
1 'polypeptide(L)'
;TSRLHGEQAGHQIEFQWGEKIREGPQGAPPGTSITVSELFANLPARRKFLKSNSAEAGRIHELVSRYALAYPDISFVYSSEGRTSISTPGNDRPAEALLAVYGREAAAAMLEVHSDYSETGYKIDGFISPPSLTRANRTYMSFFINRRWIQNRMLSFALEEAYHGLLQERRYPVLYWRHQLLRD
;
A
#
# COMPACT_ATOMS: atom_id res chain seq x y z
N THR A 1 -9.46 -13.70 16.58
CA THR A 1 -10.82 -13.46 17.11
C THR A 1 -11.65 -12.73 16.04
N SER A 2 -12.89 -13.14 15.84
CA SER A 2 -13.81 -12.49 14.90
C SER A 2 -15.21 -12.40 15.51
N ARG A 3 -15.92 -11.30 15.24
CA ARG A 3 -17.34 -11.15 15.58
C ARG A 3 -18.09 -10.53 14.39
N LEU A 4 -19.15 -11.19 13.97
CA LEU A 4 -20.03 -10.65 12.93
C LEU A 4 -20.83 -9.45 13.49
N HIS A 5 -21.11 -8.47 12.62
CA HIS A 5 -21.90 -7.31 13.01
C HIS A 5 -23.32 -7.74 13.37
N GLY A 6 -23.81 -7.33 14.57
CA GLY A 6 -25.12 -7.73 15.11
C GLY A 6 -25.10 -8.96 16.03
N GLU A 7 -24.02 -9.73 16.08
CA GLU A 7 -23.88 -10.84 17.02
C GLU A 7 -23.45 -10.38 18.42
N GLN A 8 -23.91 -11.08 19.47
CA GLN A 8 -23.58 -10.75 20.86
C GLN A 8 -22.20 -11.20 21.27
N ALA A 9 -21.71 -12.31 20.73
CA ALA A 9 -20.41 -12.89 21.04
C ALA A 9 -19.58 -13.10 19.78
N GLY A 10 -18.28 -12.94 19.90
CA GLY A 10 -17.32 -13.34 18.89
C GLY A 10 -16.83 -14.76 19.10
N HIS A 11 -15.97 -15.21 18.20
CA HIS A 11 -15.33 -16.51 18.25
C HIS A 11 -13.80 -16.33 18.17
N GLN A 12 -13.08 -17.06 19.00
CA GLN A 12 -11.62 -17.12 18.99
C GLN A 12 -11.15 -18.48 18.51
N ILE A 13 -10.13 -18.46 17.67
CA ILE A 13 -9.36 -19.64 17.32
C ILE A 13 -7.87 -19.33 17.47
N GLU A 14 -7.11 -20.26 18.01
CA GLU A 14 -5.67 -20.13 18.21
C GLU A 14 -4.95 -21.35 17.67
N PHE A 15 -3.90 -21.09 16.88
CA PHE A 15 -3.03 -22.12 16.32
C PHE A 15 -1.60 -21.92 16.80
N GLN A 16 -0.93 -23.01 17.10
CA GLN A 16 0.51 -23.03 17.35
C GLN A 16 1.14 -24.11 16.46
N TRP A 17 2.07 -23.70 15.62
CA TRP A 17 2.80 -24.57 14.66
C TRP A 17 1.91 -25.42 13.73
N GLY A 18 0.73 -24.90 13.42
CA GLY A 18 -0.24 -25.56 12.56
C GLY A 18 -1.29 -26.40 13.32
N GLU A 19 -1.12 -26.61 14.61
CA GLU A 19 -2.09 -27.30 15.45
C GLU A 19 -3.03 -26.31 16.13
N LYS A 20 -4.32 -26.62 16.14
CA LYS A 20 -5.33 -25.84 16.84
C LYS A 20 -5.26 -26.12 18.34
N ILE A 21 -4.86 -25.12 19.14
CA ILE A 21 -4.70 -25.25 20.59
C ILE A 21 -5.88 -24.70 21.38
N ARG A 22 -6.67 -23.79 20.76
CA ARG A 22 -7.84 -23.20 21.41
C ARG A 22 -8.90 -22.82 20.39
N GLU A 23 -10.17 -23.04 20.75
CA GLU A 23 -11.32 -22.53 20.01
C GLU A 23 -12.49 -22.33 20.97
N GLY A 24 -13.28 -21.28 20.76
CA GLY A 24 -14.48 -21.05 21.57
C GLY A 24 -14.98 -19.61 21.50
N PRO A 25 -16.11 -19.34 22.18
CA PRO A 25 -16.68 -17.99 22.25
C PRO A 25 -15.72 -17.04 22.99
N GLN A 26 -15.65 -15.81 22.49
CA GLN A 26 -14.79 -14.76 23.04
C GLN A 26 -15.46 -13.40 22.87
N GLY A 27 -15.43 -12.57 23.92
CA GLY A 27 -15.85 -11.17 23.81
C GLY A 27 -14.92 -10.41 22.86
N ALA A 28 -15.49 -9.76 21.85
CA ALA A 28 -14.75 -8.97 20.88
C ALA A 28 -15.61 -7.87 20.30
N PRO A 29 -15.06 -6.74 19.81
CA PRO A 29 -15.77 -5.79 18.98
C PRO A 29 -16.14 -6.43 17.62
N PRO A 30 -17.13 -5.91 16.88
CA PRO A 30 -17.40 -6.35 15.52
C PRO A 30 -16.15 -6.22 14.63
N GLY A 31 -15.94 -7.22 13.76
CA GLY A 31 -14.77 -7.28 12.90
C GLY A 31 -13.85 -8.45 13.23
N THR A 32 -12.65 -8.43 12.68
CA THR A 32 -11.66 -9.51 12.85
C THR A 32 -10.34 -8.94 13.35
N SER A 33 -9.81 -9.56 14.41
CA SER A 33 -8.47 -9.28 14.95
C SER A 33 -7.59 -10.52 14.74
N ILE A 34 -6.46 -10.34 14.08
CA ILE A 34 -5.46 -11.38 13.84
C ILE A 34 -4.16 -10.97 14.52
N THR A 35 -3.65 -11.81 15.41
CA THR A 35 -2.36 -11.60 16.06
C THR A 35 -1.42 -12.71 15.64
N VAL A 36 -0.23 -12.36 15.18
CA VAL A 36 0.85 -13.30 14.87
C VAL A 36 2.02 -12.98 15.79
N SER A 37 2.42 -13.98 16.61
CA SER A 37 3.53 -13.85 17.56
C SER A 37 4.66 -14.80 17.15
N GLU A 38 5.88 -14.46 17.52
CA GLU A 38 7.07 -15.29 17.34
C GLU A 38 7.23 -15.85 15.92
N LEU A 39 7.10 -14.96 14.93
CA LEU A 39 7.20 -15.34 13.52
C LEU A 39 8.47 -16.15 13.25
N PHE A 40 8.28 -17.35 12.65
CA PHE A 40 9.34 -18.32 12.36
C PHE A 40 10.05 -18.94 13.59
N ALA A 41 9.43 -18.95 14.78
CA ALA A 41 10.01 -19.59 15.96
C ALA A 41 10.39 -21.06 15.71
N ASN A 42 9.52 -21.78 14.99
CA ASN A 42 9.73 -23.20 14.62
C ASN A 42 10.47 -23.40 13.27
N LEU A 43 10.92 -22.32 12.63
CA LEU A 43 11.62 -22.34 11.32
C LEU A 43 12.94 -21.56 11.39
N PRO A 44 13.98 -22.08 12.07
CA PRO A 44 15.22 -21.35 12.31
C PRO A 44 15.89 -20.83 11.03
N ALA A 45 15.81 -21.60 9.94
CA ALA A 45 16.34 -21.20 8.65
C ALA A 45 15.67 -19.92 8.12
N ARG A 46 14.34 -19.80 8.22
CA ARG A 46 13.60 -18.60 7.82
C ARG A 46 13.85 -17.43 8.78
N ARG A 47 13.93 -17.70 10.09
CA ARG A 47 14.20 -16.69 11.11
C ARG A 47 15.52 -15.95 10.86
N LYS A 48 16.56 -16.65 10.36
CA LYS A 48 17.86 -16.04 10.00
C LYS A 48 17.77 -15.01 8.87
N PHE A 49 16.74 -15.05 8.03
CA PHE A 49 16.54 -14.09 6.94
C PHE A 49 15.81 -12.81 7.38
N LEU A 50 15.21 -12.78 8.56
CA LEU A 50 14.65 -11.57 9.12
C LEU A 50 15.76 -10.54 9.32
N LYS A 51 15.49 -9.32 8.91
CA LYS A 51 16.36 -8.17 9.13
C LYS A 51 16.12 -7.57 10.52
N SER A 52 16.68 -6.41 10.79
CA SER A 52 16.34 -5.66 11.99
C SER A 52 14.86 -5.28 12.02
N ASN A 53 14.28 -5.10 13.22
CA ASN A 53 12.89 -4.69 13.38
C ASN A 53 12.56 -3.43 12.57
N SER A 54 13.45 -2.45 12.55
CA SER A 54 13.27 -1.22 11.77
C SER A 54 13.24 -1.47 10.26
N ALA A 55 14.08 -2.41 9.76
CA ALA A 55 14.10 -2.77 8.34
C ALA A 55 12.83 -3.52 7.93
N GLU A 56 12.34 -4.44 8.78
CA GLU A 56 11.09 -5.15 8.52
C GLU A 56 9.88 -4.20 8.64
N ALA A 57 9.86 -3.30 9.64
CA ALA A 57 8.84 -2.27 9.76
C ALA A 57 8.80 -1.33 8.53
N GLY A 58 9.97 -0.98 7.98
CA GLY A 58 10.05 -0.19 6.74
C GLY A 58 9.44 -0.92 5.54
N ARG A 59 9.67 -2.23 5.40
CA ARG A 59 9.05 -3.05 4.34
C ARG A 59 7.53 -3.17 4.50
N ILE A 60 7.06 -3.33 5.74
CA ILE A 60 5.62 -3.37 6.03
C ILE A 60 5.00 -2.01 5.71
N HIS A 61 5.64 -0.91 6.12
CA HIS A 61 5.21 0.44 5.79
C HIS A 61 5.06 0.63 4.27
N GLU A 62 6.05 0.22 3.49
CA GLU A 62 6.02 0.31 2.03
C GLU A 62 4.85 -0.53 1.45
N LEU A 63 4.65 -1.74 1.95
CA LEU A 63 3.54 -2.60 1.53
C LEU A 63 2.18 -1.98 1.84
N VAL A 64 1.98 -1.50 3.07
CA VAL A 64 0.72 -0.85 3.49
C VAL A 64 0.49 0.43 2.69
N SER A 65 1.54 1.22 2.41
CA SER A 65 1.47 2.40 1.53
C SER A 65 0.92 2.05 0.15
N ARG A 66 1.39 0.96 -0.45
CA ARG A 66 0.90 0.49 -1.75
C ARG A 66 -0.57 0.08 -1.70
N TYR A 67 -0.99 -0.64 -0.65
CA TYR A 67 -2.40 -1.00 -0.47
C TYR A 67 -3.26 0.25 -0.26
N ALA A 68 -2.83 1.19 0.56
CA ALA A 68 -3.55 2.43 0.81
C ALA A 68 -3.77 3.25 -0.47
N LEU A 69 -2.77 3.27 -1.36
CA LEU A 69 -2.89 3.90 -2.68
C LEU A 69 -3.79 3.10 -3.64
N ALA A 70 -3.69 1.76 -3.64
CA ALA A 70 -4.48 0.91 -4.53
C ALA A 70 -5.98 0.91 -4.17
N TYR A 71 -6.30 1.10 -2.89
CA TYR A 71 -7.66 1.02 -2.33
C TYR A 71 -8.01 2.27 -1.53
N PRO A 72 -8.18 3.43 -2.16
CA PRO A 72 -8.51 4.68 -1.47
C PRO A 72 -9.90 4.66 -0.80
N ASP A 73 -10.74 3.72 -1.17
CA ASP A 73 -12.05 3.40 -0.58
C ASP A 73 -11.94 2.62 0.76
N ILE A 74 -10.75 2.14 1.12
CA ILE A 74 -10.50 1.43 2.38
C ILE A 74 -9.63 2.30 3.30
N SER A 75 -10.05 2.40 4.57
CA SER A 75 -9.22 3.04 5.59
C SER A 75 -8.10 2.10 6.03
N PHE A 76 -6.86 2.59 5.97
CA PHE A 76 -5.68 1.91 6.45
C PHE A 76 -5.05 2.68 7.59
N VAL A 77 -4.72 1.98 8.67
CA VAL A 77 -3.91 2.52 9.76
C VAL A 77 -2.70 1.61 9.95
N TYR A 78 -1.50 2.17 9.85
CA TYR A 78 -0.27 1.47 10.16
C TYR A 78 0.46 2.14 11.32
N SER A 79 0.70 1.36 12.36
CA SER A 79 1.45 1.78 13.54
C SER A 79 2.60 0.84 13.80
N SER A 80 3.75 1.38 14.18
CA SER A 80 4.93 0.65 14.60
C SER A 80 5.50 1.28 15.85
N GLU A 81 5.84 0.47 16.86
CA GLU A 81 6.37 0.93 18.16
C GLU A 81 5.50 2.05 18.81
N GLY A 82 4.18 1.88 18.73
CA GLY A 82 3.21 2.84 19.28
C GLY A 82 3.05 4.14 18.48
N ARG A 83 3.70 4.29 17.34
CA ARG A 83 3.58 5.48 16.48
C ARG A 83 2.83 5.14 15.20
N THR A 84 1.76 5.87 14.91
CA THR A 84 1.04 5.78 13.65
C THR A 84 1.77 6.56 12.58
N SER A 85 2.11 5.89 11.47
CA SER A 85 2.82 6.49 10.32
C SER A 85 1.97 6.56 9.06
N ILE A 86 0.90 5.77 8.94
CA ILE A 86 -0.09 5.87 7.87
C ILE A 86 -1.48 5.90 8.51
N SER A 87 -2.34 6.81 8.06
CA SER A 87 -3.75 6.82 8.41
C SER A 87 -4.53 7.41 7.23
N THR A 88 -5.27 6.57 6.50
CA THR A 88 -6.10 7.00 5.37
C THR A 88 -7.57 7.00 5.74
N PRO A 89 -8.39 7.92 5.17
CA PRO A 89 -9.81 8.03 5.53
C PRO A 89 -10.69 6.91 4.96
N GLY A 90 -10.31 6.30 3.83
CA GLY A 90 -11.14 5.28 3.17
C GLY A 90 -12.39 5.84 2.49
N ASN A 91 -12.29 7.02 1.90
CA ASN A 91 -13.39 7.79 1.33
C ASN A 91 -13.39 7.84 -0.21
N ASP A 92 -12.65 6.94 -0.84
CA ASP A 92 -12.46 6.84 -2.31
C ASP A 92 -11.88 8.11 -2.96
N ARG A 93 -11.07 8.86 -2.20
CA ARG A 93 -10.35 10.04 -2.70
C ARG A 93 -8.86 9.76 -2.79
N PRO A 94 -8.32 9.50 -3.99
CA PRO A 94 -6.88 9.19 -4.17
C PRO A 94 -5.96 10.29 -3.67
N ALA A 95 -6.33 11.56 -3.80
CA ALA A 95 -5.55 12.68 -3.30
C ALA A 95 -5.35 12.65 -1.77
N GLU A 96 -6.35 12.20 -1.01
CA GLU A 96 -6.25 12.07 0.44
C GLU A 96 -5.38 10.87 0.84
N ALA A 97 -5.44 9.78 0.07
CA ALA A 97 -4.52 8.64 0.24
C ALA A 97 -3.06 9.05 -0.04
N LEU A 98 -2.82 9.84 -1.11
CA LEU A 98 -1.51 10.41 -1.41
C LEU A 98 -0.99 11.31 -0.29
N LEU A 99 -1.85 12.17 0.27
CA LEU A 99 -1.52 13.02 1.40
C LEU A 99 -1.06 12.21 2.62
N ALA A 100 -1.77 11.11 2.92
CA ALA A 100 -1.44 10.23 4.04
C ALA A 100 -0.15 9.44 3.82
N VAL A 101 0.16 9.05 2.57
CA VAL A 101 1.32 8.21 2.23
C VAL A 101 2.57 9.03 1.93
N TYR A 102 2.46 10.10 1.14
CA TYR A 102 3.61 10.89 0.67
C TYR A 102 3.83 12.18 1.49
N GLY A 103 2.88 12.53 2.35
CA GLY A 103 2.92 13.74 3.14
C GLY A 103 2.39 14.98 2.40
N ARG A 104 2.13 16.03 3.17
CA ARG A 104 1.47 17.26 2.68
C ARG A 104 2.24 17.96 1.56
N GLU A 105 3.53 18.11 1.72
CA GLU A 105 4.36 18.83 0.74
C GLU A 105 4.36 18.14 -0.62
N ALA A 106 4.62 16.82 -0.62
CA ALA A 106 4.64 16.04 -1.85
C ALA A 106 3.25 15.98 -2.50
N ALA A 107 2.20 15.68 -1.72
CA ALA A 107 0.85 15.58 -2.26
C ALA A 107 0.35 16.91 -2.85
N ALA A 108 0.65 18.05 -2.20
CA ALA A 108 0.25 19.37 -2.68
C ALA A 108 0.97 19.81 -3.98
N ALA A 109 2.17 19.29 -4.23
CA ALA A 109 2.94 19.59 -5.43
C ALA A 109 2.56 18.69 -6.62
N MET A 110 1.91 17.55 -6.40
CA MET A 110 1.57 16.63 -7.49
C MET A 110 0.44 17.16 -8.36
N LEU A 111 0.56 16.90 -9.66
CA LEU A 111 -0.40 17.28 -10.69
C LEU A 111 -1.30 16.07 -10.99
N GLU A 112 -2.59 16.29 -11.00
CA GLU A 112 -3.55 15.26 -11.40
C GLU A 112 -3.48 15.02 -12.91
N VAL A 113 -3.49 13.76 -13.31
CA VAL A 113 -3.49 13.33 -14.71
C VAL A 113 -4.67 12.41 -14.92
N HIS A 114 -5.45 12.70 -15.93
CA HIS A 114 -6.58 11.90 -16.35
C HIS A 114 -6.52 11.69 -17.87
N SER A 115 -6.68 10.47 -18.33
CA SER A 115 -6.79 10.14 -19.73
C SER A 115 -7.76 9.00 -19.94
N ASP A 116 -8.72 9.21 -20.79
CA ASP A 116 -9.74 8.24 -21.15
C ASP A 116 -9.49 7.70 -22.56
N TYR A 117 -9.15 6.43 -22.63
CA TYR A 117 -8.97 5.68 -23.86
C TYR A 117 -10.04 4.59 -23.96
N SER A 118 -11.28 4.94 -23.67
CA SER A 118 -12.42 4.00 -23.63
C SER A 118 -12.59 3.24 -24.96
N GLU A 119 -12.29 3.88 -26.12
CA GLU A 119 -12.30 3.22 -27.42
C GLU A 119 -11.30 2.05 -27.54
N THR A 120 -10.23 2.08 -26.74
CA THR A 120 -9.21 1.02 -26.67
C THR A 120 -9.35 0.14 -25.43
N GLY A 121 -10.39 0.34 -24.63
CA GLY A 121 -10.74 -0.49 -23.47
C GLY A 121 -9.92 -0.19 -22.22
N TYR A 122 -9.34 1.00 -22.07
CA TYR A 122 -8.63 1.36 -20.84
C TYR A 122 -8.77 2.82 -20.45
N LYS A 123 -8.59 3.06 -19.16
CA LYS A 123 -8.62 4.37 -18.53
C LYS A 123 -7.42 4.55 -17.62
N ILE A 124 -6.87 5.75 -17.60
CA ILE A 124 -5.71 6.11 -16.80
C ILE A 124 -6.07 7.28 -15.92
N ASP A 125 -5.90 7.12 -14.62
CA ASP A 125 -6.02 8.17 -13.62
C ASP A 125 -4.77 8.18 -12.74
N GLY A 126 -4.31 9.33 -12.30
CA GLY A 126 -3.17 9.37 -11.42
C GLY A 126 -2.69 10.75 -11.07
N PHE A 127 -1.52 10.78 -10.46
CA PHE A 127 -0.82 12.00 -10.06
C PHE A 127 0.65 11.87 -10.42
N ILE A 128 1.22 12.96 -10.92
CA ILE A 128 2.61 13.02 -11.34
C ILE A 128 3.28 14.22 -10.70
N SER A 129 4.54 14.10 -10.32
CA SER A 129 5.28 15.21 -9.75
C SER A 129 5.77 16.20 -10.81
N PRO A 130 5.82 17.51 -10.51
CA PRO A 130 6.59 18.43 -11.32
C PRO A 130 8.09 18.11 -11.25
N PRO A 131 8.93 18.61 -12.18
CA PRO A 131 10.38 18.39 -12.17
C PRO A 131 11.08 18.86 -10.88
N SER A 132 10.48 19.76 -10.13
CA SER A 132 10.98 20.26 -8.84
C SER A 132 10.84 19.24 -7.71
N LEU A 133 9.92 18.28 -7.81
CA LEU A 133 9.70 17.23 -6.82
C LEU A 133 10.24 15.89 -7.33
N THR A 134 11.42 15.50 -6.85
CA THR A 134 12.08 14.27 -7.28
C THR A 134 12.54 13.41 -6.10
N ARG A 135 12.89 12.18 -6.38
CA ARG A 135 13.44 11.22 -5.40
C ARG A 135 14.73 10.60 -5.92
N ALA A 136 15.54 10.04 -5.01
CA ALA A 136 16.81 9.40 -5.33
C ALA A 136 16.65 7.97 -5.89
N ASN A 137 15.47 7.42 -5.85
CA ASN A 137 15.18 6.06 -6.33
C ASN A 137 13.77 5.94 -6.89
N ARG A 138 13.47 4.80 -7.53
CA ARG A 138 12.22 4.50 -8.22
C ARG A 138 11.09 4.02 -7.30
N THR A 139 11.29 3.95 -5.99
CA THR A 139 10.29 3.41 -5.04
C THR A 139 8.98 4.20 -5.06
N TYR A 140 9.06 5.48 -5.42
CA TYR A 140 7.90 6.38 -5.50
C TYR A 140 7.23 6.42 -6.89
N MET A 141 7.62 5.52 -7.79
CA MET A 141 6.95 5.29 -9.06
C MET A 141 5.97 4.13 -8.90
N SER A 142 4.74 4.44 -8.52
CA SER A 142 3.71 3.44 -8.19
C SER A 142 2.75 3.26 -9.35
N PHE A 143 2.82 2.11 -10.00
CA PHE A 143 1.92 1.70 -11.08
C PHE A 143 0.93 0.66 -10.58
N PHE A 144 -0.36 0.85 -10.89
CA PHE A 144 -1.43 -0.07 -10.54
C PHE A 144 -2.25 -0.42 -11.78
N ILE A 145 -2.52 -1.70 -11.99
CA ILE A 145 -3.47 -2.21 -12.99
C ILE A 145 -4.57 -2.94 -12.25
N ASN A 146 -5.82 -2.49 -12.40
CA ASN A 146 -6.98 -3.05 -11.70
C ASN A 146 -6.71 -3.23 -10.20
N ARG A 147 -6.19 -2.19 -9.55
CA ARG A 147 -5.81 -2.13 -8.13
C ARG A 147 -4.64 -3.06 -7.72
N ARG A 148 -3.97 -3.70 -8.67
CA ARG A 148 -2.78 -4.51 -8.39
C ARG A 148 -1.53 -3.69 -8.67
N TRP A 149 -0.68 -3.56 -7.69
CA TRP A 149 0.63 -2.95 -7.87
C TRP A 149 1.50 -3.80 -8.79
N ILE A 150 2.12 -3.16 -9.74
CA ILE A 150 3.00 -3.81 -10.70
C ILE A 150 4.38 -3.16 -10.71
N GLN A 151 5.40 -3.97 -10.95
CA GLN A 151 6.74 -3.53 -11.28
C GLN A 151 6.99 -3.86 -12.76
N ASN A 152 7.10 -2.83 -13.58
CA ASN A 152 7.37 -3.00 -15.00
C ASN A 152 8.46 -2.04 -15.45
N ARG A 153 9.56 -2.59 -15.97
CA ARG A 153 10.71 -1.79 -16.43
C ARG A 153 10.37 -0.90 -17.62
N MET A 154 9.50 -1.36 -18.51
CA MET A 154 9.09 -0.57 -19.68
C MET A 154 8.29 0.67 -19.26
N LEU A 155 7.35 0.53 -18.33
CA LEU A 155 6.59 1.67 -17.79
C LEU A 155 7.50 2.65 -17.06
N SER A 156 8.43 2.14 -16.25
CA SER A 156 9.39 3.00 -15.55
C SER A 156 10.28 3.74 -16.53
N PHE A 157 10.77 3.06 -17.57
CA PHE A 157 11.61 3.66 -18.60
C PHE A 157 10.83 4.69 -19.44
N ALA A 158 9.61 4.39 -19.86
CA ALA A 158 8.76 5.32 -20.59
C ALA A 158 8.48 6.60 -19.78
N LEU A 159 8.26 6.47 -18.46
CA LEU A 159 8.09 7.61 -17.57
C LEU A 159 9.39 8.43 -17.48
N GLU A 160 10.54 7.77 -17.29
CA GLU A 160 11.85 8.44 -17.24
C GLU A 160 12.14 9.19 -18.54
N GLU A 161 11.81 8.58 -19.68
CA GLU A 161 11.96 9.22 -21.00
C GLU A 161 11.07 10.45 -21.15
N ALA A 162 9.83 10.43 -20.65
CA ALA A 162 8.95 11.57 -20.63
C ALA A 162 9.50 12.76 -19.80
N TYR A 163 10.38 12.47 -18.83
CA TYR A 163 11.08 13.47 -18.02
C TYR A 163 12.48 13.77 -18.51
N HIS A 164 12.88 13.22 -19.67
CA HIS A 164 14.22 13.43 -20.23
C HIS A 164 14.50 14.92 -20.43
N GLY A 165 15.64 15.39 -19.97
CA GLY A 165 16.04 16.80 -20.02
C GLY A 165 15.37 17.71 -18.96
N LEU A 166 14.39 17.19 -18.19
CA LEU A 166 13.72 17.95 -17.13
C LEU A 166 14.29 17.64 -15.74
N LEU A 167 14.81 16.44 -15.54
CA LEU A 167 15.37 15.99 -14.26
C LEU A 167 16.88 15.94 -14.30
N GLN A 168 17.50 16.18 -13.14
CA GLN A 168 18.92 15.93 -12.94
C GLN A 168 19.24 14.42 -13.01
N GLU A 169 20.46 14.08 -13.31
CA GLU A 169 20.93 12.69 -13.29
C GLU A 169 20.63 11.99 -11.97
N ARG A 170 20.20 10.72 -12.07
CA ARG A 170 19.84 9.86 -10.92
C ARG A 170 18.71 10.42 -10.04
N ARG A 171 17.88 11.28 -10.60
CA ARG A 171 16.65 11.75 -9.96
C ARG A 171 15.44 11.17 -10.67
N TYR A 172 14.44 10.77 -9.90
CA TYR A 172 13.26 10.08 -10.39
C TYR A 172 12.00 10.85 -9.99
N PRO A 173 10.97 10.90 -10.86
CA PRO A 173 9.72 11.53 -10.51
C PRO A 173 8.97 10.72 -9.45
N VAL A 174 8.04 11.37 -8.77
CA VAL A 174 7.02 10.71 -7.96
C VAL A 174 5.80 10.48 -8.84
N LEU A 175 5.32 9.26 -8.87
CA LEU A 175 4.17 8.87 -9.66
C LEU A 175 3.22 8.00 -8.85
N TYR A 176 1.95 8.32 -8.94
CA TYR A 176 0.85 7.43 -8.64
C TYR A 176 0.00 7.28 -9.89
N TRP A 177 -0.01 6.11 -10.49
CA TRP A 177 -0.69 5.81 -11.74
C TRP A 177 -1.63 4.63 -11.55
N ARG A 178 -2.90 4.84 -11.85
CA ARG A 178 -3.94 3.82 -11.82
C ARG A 178 -4.48 3.59 -13.21
N HIS A 179 -4.28 2.38 -13.70
CA HIS A 179 -4.79 1.92 -14.98
C HIS A 179 -6.00 1.01 -14.72
N GLN A 180 -7.12 1.32 -15.32
CA GLN A 180 -8.31 0.49 -15.35
C GLN A 180 -8.48 -0.13 -16.74
N LEU A 181 -8.49 -1.47 -16.80
CA LEU A 181 -8.96 -2.18 -18.00
C LEU A 181 -10.49 -2.20 -17.91
N LEU A 182 -11.12 -1.56 -18.86
CA LEU A 182 -12.56 -1.64 -19.06
C LEU A 182 -12.82 -3.04 -19.64
N ARG A 183 -13.45 -3.92 -18.86
CA ARG A 183 -13.91 -5.21 -19.38
C ARG A 183 -15.24 -4.96 -20.10
N ASP A 184 -15.35 -5.47 -21.33
CA ASP A 184 -16.62 -5.65 -21.99
C ASP A 184 -17.55 -6.56 -21.18
#